data_cbdcc398da5ec8cf81ca50e5347aa34c
#
_entry.id   cbdcc398da5ec8cf81ca50e5347aa34c
#
_cell.length_a   1.000
_cell.length_b   1.000
_cell.length_c   1.000
_cell.angle_alpha   90.00
_cell.angle_beta   90.00
_cell.angle_gamma   90.00
#
_symmetry.space_group_name_H-M   'P 1'
#
loop_
_entity.id
_entity.type
_entity.pdbx_description
1 polymer ?
#
loop_
_entity_poly.entity_id
_entity_poly.type
_entity_poly.pdbx_seq_one_letter_code
_entity_poly.pdbx_strand_id
1 'polypeptide(L)'
;RYGEKLATPDVSVSDLIGDIDPIKAANLKLSFADEKVIHYGIIPRSNRGIFVINELPDLQARIQVSLFNILQEGDIQIRGFKLRMPLDILFVFTANPEDYTNRGSIVTPLKDRIESQILTHYPKSIETSLAITEQEANILPAQKDKVEASDLIKRLIEQVSFEARTNEFVDKKSGVSARLTIAAYEAAVSSAERRAIIHNEKNTQVWISDLSGIIPAITGKIELVYEGEQEGPYEVALNLLNKSIRTLFVSYFPNPDDLKKKKPVKKSTTQTTEQKQPESPYALITKWFDAGNHLDLLLDMKDEDKVIALYKVDGLFGIVKKYFPQADEKQAALLMEFVLHGLAAYSLISKKMIDGKIEFKDLMGSMMNLGTMNFEEDDYSDYQ
;
A
#
# COMPACT_ATOMS: atom_id res chain seq x y z
N ARG A 1 29.02 18.78 -5.14
CA ARG A 1 28.63 18.17 -6.44
C ARG A 1 27.86 16.90 -6.19
N TYR A 2 26.89 16.62 -7.03
CA TYR A 2 26.08 15.40 -7.02
C TYR A 2 25.99 14.86 -8.44
N GLY A 3 26.19 13.58 -8.61
CA GLY A 3 26.00 12.86 -9.86
C GLY A 3 25.23 11.58 -9.60
N GLU A 4 24.38 11.19 -10.52
CA GLU A 4 23.54 10.00 -10.41
C GLU A 4 23.42 9.32 -11.77
N LYS A 5 23.41 7.99 -11.75
CA LYS A 5 23.15 7.15 -12.92
C LYS A 5 22.33 5.95 -12.53
N LEU A 6 21.21 5.73 -13.22
CA LEU A 6 20.50 4.45 -13.17
C LEU A 6 21.30 3.41 -13.98
N ALA A 7 21.59 2.29 -13.39
CA ALA A 7 22.20 1.16 -14.08
C ALA A 7 21.16 0.55 -15.04
N THR A 8 21.45 0.64 -16.33
CA THR A 8 20.64 0.06 -17.39
C THR A 8 21.58 -0.72 -18.33
N PRO A 9 21.08 -1.72 -19.07
CA PRO A 9 21.93 -2.53 -19.96
C PRO A 9 22.64 -1.76 -21.06
N ASP A 10 22.16 -0.56 -21.41
CA ASP A 10 22.72 0.32 -22.43
C ASP A 10 23.84 1.25 -21.91
N VAL A 11 24.05 1.32 -20.59
CA VAL A 11 25.15 2.10 -20.00
C VAL A 11 26.48 1.58 -20.51
N SER A 12 27.33 2.49 -20.94
CA SER A 12 28.67 2.18 -21.43
C SER A 12 29.78 2.66 -20.47
N VAL A 13 31.00 2.12 -20.64
CA VAL A 13 32.19 2.61 -19.91
C VAL A 13 32.47 4.08 -20.28
N SER A 14 32.21 4.47 -21.52
CA SER A 14 32.39 5.84 -22.00
C SER A 14 31.48 6.82 -21.27
N ASP A 15 30.24 6.43 -20.97
CA ASP A 15 29.29 7.26 -20.23
C ASP A 15 29.75 7.50 -18.79
N LEU A 16 30.29 6.46 -18.15
CA LEU A 16 30.70 6.53 -16.75
C LEU A 16 32.09 7.16 -16.60
N ILE A 17 33.08 6.67 -17.33
CA ILE A 17 34.48 7.04 -17.17
C ILE A 17 34.90 8.07 -18.20
N GLY A 18 34.61 7.78 -19.47
CA GLY A 18 34.98 8.61 -20.59
C GLY A 18 35.70 7.84 -21.70
N ASP A 19 35.88 8.49 -22.82
CA ASP A 19 36.55 7.94 -24.01
C ASP A 19 37.10 9.07 -24.87
N ILE A 20 37.73 8.71 -25.97
CA ILE A 20 38.18 9.66 -27.03
C ILE A 20 36.94 10.19 -27.74
N ASP A 21 36.89 11.52 -27.92
CA ASP A 21 35.90 12.18 -28.75
C ASP A 21 36.44 12.40 -30.18
N PRO A 22 36.08 11.54 -31.15
CA PRO A 22 36.57 11.62 -32.50
C PRO A 22 36.10 12.92 -33.25
N ILE A 23 34.95 13.43 -32.89
CA ILE A 23 34.41 14.69 -33.47
C ILE A 23 35.25 15.86 -32.99
N LYS A 24 35.58 15.89 -31.71
CA LYS A 24 36.44 16.92 -31.12
C LYS A 24 37.85 16.86 -31.68
N ALA A 25 38.41 15.64 -31.86
CA ALA A 25 39.70 15.44 -32.50
C ALA A 25 39.74 15.98 -33.93
N ALA A 26 38.71 15.68 -34.73
CA ALA A 26 38.61 16.15 -36.11
C ALA A 26 38.45 17.69 -36.17
N ASN A 27 37.59 18.27 -35.35
CA ASN A 27 37.34 19.70 -35.31
C ASN A 27 38.58 20.50 -34.88
N LEU A 28 39.33 19.98 -33.91
CA LEU A 28 40.54 20.63 -33.41
C LEU A 28 41.81 20.22 -34.17
N LYS A 29 41.69 19.33 -35.16
CA LYS A 29 42.81 18.76 -35.91
C LYS A 29 43.92 18.19 -35.02
N LEU A 30 43.52 17.53 -33.95
CA LEU A 30 44.41 16.93 -32.97
C LEU A 30 44.55 15.40 -33.17
N SER A 31 45.69 14.85 -32.74
CA SER A 31 45.88 13.40 -32.69
C SER A 31 44.94 12.81 -31.63
N PHE A 32 44.47 11.57 -31.82
CA PHE A 32 43.77 10.81 -30.79
C PHE A 32 44.60 10.56 -29.50
N ALA A 33 45.90 10.82 -29.54
CA ALA A 33 46.75 10.76 -28.36
C ALA A 33 46.81 12.07 -27.56
N ASP A 34 46.14 13.13 -28.03
CA ASP A 34 46.11 14.42 -27.34
C ASP A 34 45.01 14.40 -26.24
N GLU A 35 45.38 14.77 -25.02
CA GLU A 35 44.49 14.80 -23.87
C GLU A 35 43.29 15.72 -24.06
N LYS A 36 43.41 16.71 -24.91
CA LYS A 36 42.32 17.65 -25.21
C LYS A 36 41.12 17.02 -25.94
N VAL A 37 41.33 15.84 -26.56
CA VAL A 37 40.23 15.12 -27.24
C VAL A 37 39.47 14.19 -26.32
N ILE A 38 39.83 14.12 -25.04
CA ILE A 38 39.12 13.29 -24.07
C ILE A 38 37.76 13.86 -23.80
N HIS A 39 36.74 12.99 -23.83
CA HIS A 39 35.43 13.20 -23.27
C HIS A 39 35.35 12.51 -21.91
N TYR A 40 35.25 13.29 -20.84
CA TYR A 40 35.13 12.76 -19.50
C TYR A 40 33.70 12.29 -19.23
N GLY A 41 33.54 11.08 -18.71
CA GLY A 41 32.27 10.54 -18.29
C GLY A 41 31.70 11.23 -17.03
N ILE A 42 30.58 10.74 -16.55
CA ILE A 42 29.86 11.35 -15.42
C ILE A 42 30.62 11.21 -14.09
N ILE A 43 31.38 10.13 -13.88
CA ILE A 43 32.17 9.90 -12.65
C ILE A 43 33.25 10.98 -12.47
N PRO A 44 34.17 11.21 -13.45
CA PRO A 44 35.18 12.24 -13.29
C PRO A 44 34.58 13.65 -13.09
N ARG A 45 33.44 13.91 -13.72
CA ARG A 45 32.73 15.19 -13.56
C ARG A 45 32.13 15.38 -12.18
N SER A 46 31.92 14.29 -11.44
CA SER A 46 31.40 14.29 -10.05
C SER A 46 32.52 14.38 -9.00
N ASN A 47 33.78 14.56 -9.41
CA ASN A 47 34.93 14.65 -8.50
C ASN A 47 34.69 15.68 -7.38
N ARG A 48 35.11 15.36 -6.16
CA ARG A 48 34.81 16.09 -4.92
C ARG A 48 33.31 16.22 -4.64
N GLY A 49 32.58 15.12 -4.86
CA GLY A 49 31.13 15.05 -4.66
C GLY A 49 30.66 13.66 -4.31
N ILE A 50 29.35 13.47 -4.40
CA ILE A 50 28.67 12.19 -4.23
C ILE A 50 28.27 11.67 -5.59
N PHE A 51 28.56 10.40 -5.86
CA PHE A 51 28.11 9.74 -7.08
C PHE A 51 27.28 8.49 -6.73
N VAL A 52 26.05 8.45 -7.23
CA VAL A 52 25.09 7.37 -6.96
C VAL A 52 24.91 6.50 -8.19
N ILE A 53 25.04 5.19 -8.05
CA ILE A 53 24.61 4.22 -9.06
C ILE A 53 23.40 3.47 -8.52
N ASN A 54 22.24 3.74 -9.09
CA ASN A 54 21.01 3.06 -8.73
C ASN A 54 20.90 1.73 -9.49
N GLU A 55 20.37 0.71 -8.83
CA GLU A 55 20.17 -0.66 -9.37
C GLU A 55 21.48 -1.27 -9.89
N LEU A 56 22.53 -1.24 -9.08
CA LEU A 56 23.86 -1.72 -9.45
C LEU A 56 23.89 -3.13 -10.09
N PRO A 57 23.05 -4.12 -9.68
CA PRO A 57 23.01 -5.44 -10.32
C PRO A 57 22.68 -5.41 -11.82
N ASP A 58 21.92 -4.42 -12.29
CA ASP A 58 21.54 -4.27 -13.70
C ASP A 58 22.72 -3.80 -14.57
N LEU A 59 23.79 -3.31 -13.96
CA LEU A 59 24.98 -2.89 -14.67
C LEU A 59 25.76 -4.10 -15.19
N GLN A 60 26.05 -4.14 -16.48
CA GLN A 60 26.79 -5.25 -17.08
C GLN A 60 28.10 -5.52 -16.34
N ALA A 61 28.44 -6.81 -16.14
CA ALA A 61 29.61 -7.24 -15.39
C ALA A 61 30.92 -6.58 -15.86
N ARG A 62 31.11 -6.40 -17.17
CA ARG A 62 32.29 -5.72 -17.77
C ARG A 62 32.42 -4.26 -17.32
N ILE A 63 31.28 -3.60 -17.06
CA ILE A 63 31.25 -2.21 -16.62
C ILE A 63 31.52 -2.15 -15.12
N GLN A 64 30.91 -3.08 -14.34
CA GLN A 64 31.26 -3.22 -12.93
C GLN A 64 32.77 -3.41 -12.72
N VAL A 65 33.44 -4.20 -13.57
CA VAL A 65 34.91 -4.38 -13.52
C VAL A 65 35.66 -3.08 -13.76
N SER A 66 35.16 -2.21 -14.63
CA SER A 66 35.81 -0.91 -14.90
C SER A 66 35.80 0.04 -13.69
N LEU A 67 34.93 -0.20 -12.68
CA LEU A 67 34.87 0.57 -11.44
C LEU A 67 35.94 0.13 -10.42
N PHE A 68 36.61 -1.02 -10.59
CA PHE A 68 37.53 -1.56 -9.59
C PHE A 68 38.67 -0.61 -9.26
N ASN A 69 39.35 -0.08 -10.29
CA ASN A 69 40.43 0.86 -10.07
C ASN A 69 39.99 2.13 -9.36
N ILE A 70 38.80 2.62 -9.70
CA ILE A 70 38.25 3.83 -9.08
C ILE A 70 37.99 3.61 -7.59
N LEU A 71 37.42 2.45 -7.24
CA LEU A 71 37.08 2.15 -5.83
C LEU A 71 38.32 1.77 -5.01
N GLN A 72 39.32 1.13 -5.62
CA GLN A 72 40.51 0.64 -4.92
C GLN A 72 41.65 1.66 -4.90
N GLU A 73 41.97 2.27 -6.05
CA GLU A 73 43.12 3.14 -6.22
C GLU A 73 42.72 4.64 -6.14
N GLY A 74 41.42 4.95 -6.16
CA GLY A 74 40.96 6.33 -6.18
C GLY A 74 41.34 7.09 -7.45
N ASP A 75 41.61 6.39 -8.54
CA ASP A 75 41.97 7.01 -9.81
C ASP A 75 41.20 6.43 -11.00
N ILE A 76 41.15 7.19 -12.08
CA ILE A 76 40.65 6.71 -13.37
C ILE A 76 41.78 6.63 -14.37
N GLN A 77 41.70 5.60 -15.23
CA GLN A 77 42.52 5.45 -16.40
C GLN A 77 41.62 5.39 -17.63
N ILE A 78 41.74 6.41 -18.50
CA ILE A 78 41.00 6.46 -19.74
C ILE A 78 41.75 5.66 -20.81
N ARG A 79 41.05 4.78 -21.50
CA ARG A 79 41.59 3.86 -22.47
C ARG A 79 42.45 4.59 -23.52
N GLY A 80 43.68 4.12 -23.69
CA GLY A 80 44.63 4.69 -24.65
C GLY A 80 45.45 5.87 -24.14
N PHE A 81 45.15 6.40 -22.96
CA PHE A 81 45.92 7.49 -22.36
C PHE A 81 46.74 6.99 -21.15
N LYS A 82 47.94 7.51 -20.99
CA LYS A 82 48.78 7.28 -19.79
C LYS A 82 48.37 8.20 -18.63
N LEU A 83 47.26 8.94 -18.82
CA LEU A 83 46.74 9.86 -17.81
C LEU A 83 46.09 9.08 -16.68
N ARG A 84 46.60 9.27 -15.46
CA ARG A 84 45.93 8.89 -14.21
C ARG A 84 45.39 10.15 -13.56
N MET A 85 44.09 10.18 -13.30
CA MET A 85 43.43 11.30 -12.63
C MET A 85 42.90 10.86 -11.28
N PRO A 86 43.44 11.39 -10.19
CA PRO A 86 42.94 11.05 -8.84
C PRO A 86 41.52 11.59 -8.67
N LEU A 87 40.67 10.79 -8.06
CA LEU A 87 39.29 11.10 -7.76
C LEU A 87 39.04 11.05 -6.25
N ASP A 88 38.33 12.07 -5.77
CA ASP A 88 37.81 12.15 -4.41
C ASP A 88 36.28 12.15 -4.50
N ILE A 89 35.68 10.95 -4.45
CA ILE A 89 34.23 10.75 -4.66
C ILE A 89 33.71 9.79 -3.61
N LEU A 90 32.60 10.19 -2.95
CA LEU A 90 31.80 9.25 -2.16
C LEU A 90 30.84 8.49 -3.11
N PHE A 91 31.08 7.19 -3.25
CA PHE A 91 30.20 6.32 -4.01
C PHE A 91 29.07 5.78 -3.15
N VAL A 92 27.85 5.81 -3.70
CA VAL A 92 26.66 5.18 -3.12
C VAL A 92 26.04 4.27 -4.16
N PHE A 93 25.74 3.05 -3.78
CA PHE A 93 25.11 2.06 -4.64
C PHE A 93 23.77 1.65 -4.05
N THR A 94 22.75 1.50 -4.89
CA THR A 94 21.50 0.85 -4.48
C THR A 94 21.36 -0.50 -5.18
N ALA A 95 20.71 -1.42 -4.50
CA ALA A 95 20.43 -2.74 -5.03
C ALA A 95 19.24 -3.35 -4.33
N ASN A 96 18.38 -4.04 -5.08
CA ASN A 96 17.34 -4.87 -4.51
C ASN A 96 17.85 -6.32 -4.43
N PRO A 97 17.89 -6.96 -3.24
CA PRO A 97 18.40 -8.33 -3.09
C PRO A 97 17.68 -9.36 -3.95
N GLU A 98 16.39 -9.14 -4.25
CA GLU A 98 15.56 -10.07 -5.01
C GLU A 98 15.86 -10.05 -6.51
N ASP A 99 16.33 -8.93 -7.04
CA ASP A 99 16.68 -8.79 -8.45
C ASP A 99 17.98 -9.52 -8.82
N TYR A 100 18.79 -9.97 -7.82
CA TYR A 100 20.03 -10.71 -8.06
C TYR A 100 19.86 -12.04 -8.82
N THR A 101 18.67 -12.61 -8.83
CA THR A 101 18.43 -13.90 -9.48
C THR A 101 17.93 -13.77 -10.92
N ASN A 102 17.29 -12.66 -11.25
CA ASN A 102 16.58 -12.49 -12.53
C ASN A 102 17.19 -11.47 -13.49
N ARG A 103 17.89 -10.42 -12.99
CA ARG A 103 18.36 -9.31 -13.84
C ARG A 103 19.88 -9.19 -13.89
N GLY A 104 20.58 -9.67 -12.90
CA GLY A 104 22.03 -9.59 -12.82
C GLY A 104 22.55 -9.78 -11.41
N SER A 105 23.87 -9.77 -11.26
CA SER A 105 24.50 -9.87 -9.95
C SER A 105 25.64 -8.87 -9.81
N ILE A 106 25.89 -8.44 -8.59
CA ILE A 106 27.13 -7.70 -8.30
C ILE A 106 28.26 -8.70 -8.34
N VAL A 107 29.27 -8.44 -9.21
CA VAL A 107 30.43 -9.31 -9.29
C VAL A 107 31.19 -9.32 -7.96
N THR A 108 31.57 -10.51 -7.50
CA THR A 108 32.20 -10.69 -6.18
C THR A 108 33.37 -9.73 -5.90
N PRO A 109 34.29 -9.45 -6.85
CA PRO A 109 35.37 -8.50 -6.60
C PRO A 109 34.89 -7.05 -6.40
N LEU A 110 33.73 -6.64 -6.98
CA LEU A 110 33.16 -5.31 -6.72
C LEU A 110 32.57 -5.26 -5.32
N LYS A 111 31.84 -6.30 -4.93
CA LYS A 111 31.24 -6.39 -3.60
C LYS A 111 32.29 -6.32 -2.49
N ASP A 112 33.49 -6.93 -2.71
CA ASP A 112 34.62 -6.90 -1.78
C ASP A 112 35.21 -5.49 -1.59
N ARG A 113 35.00 -4.59 -2.55
CA ARG A 113 35.50 -3.21 -2.53
C ARG A 113 34.49 -2.20 -2.00
N ILE A 114 33.26 -2.64 -1.71
CA ILE A 114 32.23 -1.80 -1.07
C ILE A 114 32.41 -1.93 0.45
N GLU A 115 32.83 -0.84 1.09
CA GLU A 115 33.28 -0.85 2.48
C GLU A 115 32.13 -1.07 3.48
N SER A 116 30.90 -0.63 3.15
CA SER A 116 29.76 -0.73 4.06
C SER A 116 28.46 -1.04 3.34
N GLN A 117 27.59 -1.75 4.02
CA GLN A 117 26.27 -2.09 3.53
C GLN A 117 25.19 -1.66 4.55
N ILE A 118 24.20 -0.92 4.09
CA ILE A 118 23.03 -0.53 4.86
C ILE A 118 21.85 -1.36 4.39
N LEU A 119 21.30 -2.17 5.29
CA LEU A 119 20.08 -2.93 5.01
C LEU A 119 18.86 -2.06 5.37
N THR A 120 18.01 -1.85 4.39
CA THR A 120 16.71 -1.23 4.61
C THR A 120 15.69 -2.29 5.06
N HIS A 121 14.68 -1.88 5.80
CA HIS A 121 13.61 -2.76 6.27
C HIS A 121 12.27 -2.03 6.24
N TYR A 122 11.18 -2.78 6.28
CA TYR A 122 9.85 -2.21 6.40
C TYR A 122 9.67 -1.45 7.71
N PRO A 123 8.79 -0.44 7.74
CA PRO A 123 8.39 0.21 8.99
C PRO A 123 7.91 -0.82 10.00
N LYS A 124 8.36 -0.70 11.25
CA LYS A 124 8.02 -1.63 12.33
C LYS A 124 6.72 -1.24 13.06
N SER A 125 6.30 0.01 12.92
CA SER A 125 5.07 0.52 13.52
C SER A 125 4.21 1.25 12.50
N ILE A 126 2.90 1.30 12.75
CA ILE A 126 1.94 2.01 11.91
C ILE A 126 2.28 3.52 11.88
N GLU A 127 2.72 4.09 13.00
CA GLU A 127 3.07 5.51 13.10
C GLU A 127 4.23 5.87 12.16
N THR A 128 5.27 5.03 12.12
CA THR A 128 6.40 5.24 11.20
C THR A 128 5.97 5.08 9.74
N SER A 129 5.13 4.08 9.46
CA SER A 129 4.59 3.85 8.11
C SER A 129 3.73 5.02 7.65
N LEU A 130 2.87 5.52 8.54
CA LEU A 130 2.02 6.70 8.30
C LEU A 130 2.84 7.95 7.99
N ALA A 131 3.89 8.21 8.79
CA ALA A 131 4.77 9.36 8.57
C ALA A 131 5.44 9.30 7.18
N ILE A 132 5.83 8.11 6.72
CA ILE A 132 6.38 7.91 5.36
C ILE A 132 5.31 8.21 4.30
N THR A 133 4.10 7.66 4.46
CA THR A 133 3.00 7.89 3.52
C THR A 133 2.62 9.37 3.44
N GLU A 134 2.52 10.07 4.57
CA GLU A 134 2.19 11.50 4.59
C GLU A 134 3.28 12.37 3.97
N GLN A 135 4.55 11.97 4.10
CA GLN A 135 5.68 12.69 3.50
C GLN A 135 5.73 12.51 1.99
N GLU A 136 5.49 11.28 1.50
CA GLU A 136 5.74 10.90 0.11
C GLU A 136 4.49 11.00 -0.79
N ALA A 137 3.28 11.02 -0.20
CA ALA A 137 2.04 11.10 -0.98
C ALA A 137 1.89 12.46 -1.67
N ASN A 138 1.59 12.42 -2.96
CA ASN A 138 1.40 13.61 -3.78
C ASN A 138 -0.07 14.06 -3.77
N ILE A 139 -0.51 14.60 -2.62
CA ILE A 139 -1.85 15.19 -2.49
C ILE A 139 -1.77 16.67 -2.79
N LEU A 140 -2.49 17.11 -3.82
CA LEU A 140 -2.51 18.50 -4.24
C LEU A 140 -3.13 19.41 -3.16
N PRO A 141 -2.68 20.69 -3.04
CA PRO A 141 -3.27 21.63 -2.07
C PRO A 141 -4.80 21.72 -2.18
N ALA A 142 -5.34 21.80 -3.39
CA ALA A 142 -6.79 21.85 -3.63
C ALA A 142 -7.53 20.59 -3.12
N GLN A 143 -6.88 19.42 -3.15
CA GLN A 143 -7.44 18.19 -2.58
C GLN A 143 -7.41 18.23 -1.05
N LYS A 144 -6.31 18.69 -0.46
CA LYS A 144 -6.19 18.85 1.00
C LYS A 144 -7.23 19.82 1.57
N ASP A 145 -7.55 20.87 0.83
CA ASP A 145 -8.56 21.86 1.24
C ASP A 145 -9.98 21.31 1.12
N LYS A 146 -10.22 20.32 0.26
CA LYS A 146 -11.54 19.79 -0.05
C LYS A 146 -11.84 18.46 0.67
N VAL A 147 -10.84 17.59 0.79
CA VAL A 147 -11.02 16.21 1.29
C VAL A 147 -10.25 16.02 2.58
N GLU A 148 -10.98 15.69 3.64
CA GLU A 148 -10.40 15.33 4.92
C GLU A 148 -10.23 13.81 5.05
N ALA A 149 -9.00 13.35 5.30
CA ALA A 149 -8.72 11.96 5.64
C ALA A 149 -8.42 11.86 7.14
N SER A 150 -9.32 11.23 7.89
CA SER A 150 -9.18 11.05 9.34
C SER A 150 -8.01 10.10 9.68
N ASP A 151 -7.52 10.16 10.93
CA ASP A 151 -6.49 9.24 11.44
C ASP A 151 -6.94 7.76 11.33
N LEU A 152 -8.23 7.47 11.53
CA LEU A 152 -8.79 6.13 11.33
C LEU A 152 -8.57 5.62 9.90
N ILE A 153 -8.90 6.42 8.90
CA ILE A 153 -8.73 6.05 7.48
C ILE A 153 -7.26 5.80 7.15
N LYS A 154 -6.39 6.70 7.58
CA LYS A 154 -4.94 6.60 7.36
C LYS A 154 -4.38 5.32 7.99
N ARG A 155 -4.75 5.02 9.25
CA ARG A 155 -4.36 3.78 9.94
C ARG A 155 -4.90 2.53 9.27
N LEU A 156 -6.13 2.56 8.74
CA LEU A 156 -6.68 1.43 7.97
C LEU A 156 -5.84 1.13 6.73
N ILE A 157 -5.46 2.17 5.98
CA ILE A 157 -4.60 2.03 4.79
C ILE A 157 -3.24 1.43 5.16
N GLU A 158 -2.61 1.93 6.22
CA GLU A 158 -1.34 1.36 6.70
C GLU A 158 -1.49 -0.08 7.15
N GLN A 159 -2.57 -0.41 7.86
CA GLN A 159 -2.84 -1.77 8.33
C GLN A 159 -2.95 -2.75 7.16
N VAL A 160 -3.47 -2.34 5.99
CA VAL A 160 -3.51 -3.18 4.78
C VAL A 160 -2.11 -3.67 4.41
N SER A 161 -1.10 -2.82 4.47
CA SER A 161 0.28 -3.21 4.15
C SER A 161 0.87 -4.20 5.18
N PHE A 162 0.52 -4.04 6.45
CA PHE A 162 0.94 -4.97 7.51
C PHE A 162 0.26 -6.34 7.36
N GLU A 163 -1.04 -6.36 7.06
CA GLU A 163 -1.76 -7.61 6.76
C GLU A 163 -1.22 -8.30 5.52
N ALA A 164 -0.92 -7.54 4.46
CA ALA A 164 -0.38 -8.08 3.22
C ALA A 164 0.98 -8.75 3.42
N ARG A 165 1.89 -8.18 4.23
CA ARG A 165 3.21 -8.74 4.52
C ARG A 165 3.16 -10.08 5.26
N THR A 166 2.06 -10.38 5.94
CA THR A 166 1.86 -11.62 6.72
C THR A 166 0.87 -12.57 6.08
N ASN A 167 0.22 -12.17 4.99
CA ASN A 167 -0.79 -12.98 4.31
C ASN A 167 -0.16 -14.17 3.58
N GLU A 168 -0.84 -15.31 3.58
CA GLU A 168 -0.40 -16.54 2.93
C GLU A 168 -0.53 -16.51 1.39
N PHE A 169 -1.47 -15.70 0.87
CA PHE A 169 -1.69 -15.53 -0.57
C PHE A 169 -0.73 -14.51 -1.23
N VAL A 170 0.03 -13.76 -0.43
CA VAL A 170 0.99 -12.76 -0.93
C VAL A 170 2.39 -13.36 -0.93
N ASP A 171 3.11 -13.20 -2.04
CA ASP A 171 4.48 -13.68 -2.13
C ASP A 171 5.40 -12.85 -1.21
N LYS A 172 5.96 -13.53 -0.22
CA LYS A 172 6.87 -12.92 0.76
C LYS A 172 8.23 -12.56 0.17
N LYS A 173 8.61 -13.17 -0.95
CA LYS A 173 9.89 -12.89 -1.62
C LYS A 173 9.84 -11.57 -2.37
N SER A 174 8.75 -11.31 -3.07
CA SER A 174 8.52 -10.04 -3.77
C SER A 174 8.27 -8.88 -2.80
N GLY A 175 7.76 -9.22 -1.60
CA GLY A 175 7.54 -8.25 -0.54
C GLY A 175 6.37 -7.29 -0.80
N VAL A 176 6.15 -6.36 0.13
CA VAL A 176 5.09 -5.33 0.02
C VAL A 176 5.69 -3.96 0.30
N SER A 177 5.93 -3.22 -0.76
CA SER A 177 6.56 -1.91 -0.75
C SER A 177 5.69 -0.85 -0.05
N ALA A 178 6.32 0.17 0.56
CA ALA A 178 5.62 1.37 1.04
C ALA A 178 4.87 2.14 -0.07
N ARG A 179 5.19 1.90 -1.34
CA ARG A 179 4.43 2.44 -2.47
C ARG A 179 2.97 1.97 -2.50
N LEU A 180 2.64 0.86 -1.82
CA LEU A 180 1.26 0.40 -1.68
C LEU A 180 0.44 1.41 -0.88
N THR A 181 0.91 1.79 0.31
CA THR A 181 0.17 2.70 1.20
C THR A 181 0.11 4.11 0.63
N ILE A 182 1.17 4.58 -0.03
CA ILE A 182 1.19 5.86 -0.74
C ILE A 182 0.12 5.87 -1.83
N ALA A 183 0.13 4.90 -2.75
CA ALA A 183 -0.85 4.82 -3.83
C ALA A 183 -2.28 4.61 -3.32
N ALA A 184 -2.46 3.81 -2.25
CA ALA A 184 -3.76 3.59 -1.64
C ALA A 184 -4.31 4.86 -0.98
N TYR A 185 -3.46 5.64 -0.32
CA TYR A 185 -3.85 6.91 0.28
C TYR A 185 -4.27 7.93 -0.78
N GLU A 186 -3.49 8.07 -1.85
CA GLU A 186 -3.84 8.92 -3.00
C GLU A 186 -5.15 8.48 -3.66
N ALA A 187 -5.36 7.17 -3.85
CA ALA A 187 -6.58 6.62 -4.41
C ALA A 187 -7.80 6.86 -3.51
N ALA A 188 -7.66 6.73 -2.18
CA ALA A 188 -8.74 6.99 -1.23
C ALA A 188 -9.17 8.46 -1.26
N VAL A 189 -8.22 9.38 -1.26
CA VAL A 189 -8.49 10.83 -1.39
C VAL A 189 -9.16 11.14 -2.73
N SER A 190 -8.66 10.55 -3.82
CA SER A 190 -9.25 10.74 -5.16
C SER A 190 -10.67 10.20 -5.28
N SER A 191 -10.96 9.07 -4.62
CA SER A 191 -12.32 8.49 -4.58
C SER A 191 -13.30 9.42 -3.87
N ALA A 192 -12.93 9.96 -2.71
CA ALA A 192 -13.74 10.92 -1.99
C ALA A 192 -13.89 12.25 -2.77
N GLU A 193 -12.82 12.74 -3.39
CA GLU A 193 -12.86 13.94 -4.23
C GLU A 193 -13.82 13.78 -5.42
N ARG A 194 -13.72 12.62 -6.13
CA ARG A 194 -14.61 12.31 -7.25
C ARG A 194 -16.06 12.33 -6.82
N ARG A 195 -16.40 11.71 -5.69
CA ARG A 195 -17.74 11.71 -5.11
C ARG A 195 -18.22 13.14 -4.80
N ALA A 196 -17.38 13.94 -4.15
CA ALA A 196 -17.70 15.35 -3.85
C ALA A 196 -17.89 16.20 -5.12
N ILE A 197 -17.17 15.93 -6.20
CA ILE A 197 -17.34 16.63 -7.49
C ILE A 197 -18.68 16.27 -8.12
N ILE A 198 -19.06 14.99 -8.13
CA ILE A 198 -20.33 14.51 -8.67
C ILE A 198 -21.52 15.21 -7.98
N HIS A 199 -21.44 15.43 -6.67
CA HIS A 199 -22.51 16.02 -5.89
C HIS A 199 -22.36 17.53 -5.64
N ASN A 200 -21.36 18.19 -6.25
CA ASN A 200 -21.02 19.60 -6.01
C ASN A 200 -20.84 19.96 -4.52
N GLU A 201 -20.29 19.02 -3.75
CA GLU A 201 -19.94 19.25 -2.35
C GLU A 201 -18.67 20.11 -2.25
N LYS A 202 -18.68 21.10 -1.36
CA LYS A 202 -17.51 21.97 -1.16
C LYS A 202 -16.39 21.24 -0.44
N ASN A 203 -16.74 20.50 0.61
CA ASN A 203 -15.84 19.73 1.44
C ASN A 203 -16.46 18.36 1.71
N THR A 204 -15.60 17.36 1.78
CA THR A 204 -15.98 15.99 2.11
C THR A 204 -14.92 15.33 2.99
N GLN A 205 -15.22 14.17 3.53
CA GLN A 205 -14.25 13.30 4.18
C GLN A 205 -14.14 11.98 3.43
N VAL A 206 -13.01 11.30 3.61
CA VAL A 206 -12.86 9.92 3.14
C VAL A 206 -13.67 9.00 4.05
N TRP A 207 -14.60 8.24 3.48
CA TRP A 207 -15.41 7.24 4.17
C TRP A 207 -14.79 5.85 4.07
N ILE A 208 -15.26 4.91 4.90
CA ILE A 208 -14.83 3.51 4.80
C ILE A 208 -15.22 2.91 3.44
N SER A 209 -16.39 3.29 2.91
CA SER A 209 -16.84 2.88 1.58
C SER A 209 -15.95 3.39 0.44
N ASP A 210 -15.30 4.57 0.58
CA ASP A 210 -14.35 5.08 -0.41
C ASP A 210 -13.10 4.20 -0.51
N LEU A 211 -12.80 3.39 0.51
CA LEU A 211 -11.68 2.44 0.48
C LEU A 211 -11.87 1.30 -0.54
N SER A 212 -13.06 1.12 -1.10
CA SER A 212 -13.22 0.27 -2.27
C SER A 212 -12.37 0.73 -3.45
N GLY A 213 -12.12 2.03 -3.56
CA GLY A 213 -11.28 2.63 -4.60
C GLY A 213 -9.78 2.37 -4.44
N ILE A 214 -9.31 1.85 -3.29
CA ILE A 214 -7.90 1.51 -3.11
C ILE A 214 -7.56 0.09 -3.62
N ILE A 215 -8.54 -0.74 -3.93
CA ILE A 215 -8.32 -2.12 -4.38
C ILE A 215 -7.37 -2.19 -5.57
N PRO A 216 -7.49 -1.36 -6.62
CA PRO A 216 -6.53 -1.35 -7.72
C PRO A 216 -5.09 -0.99 -7.29
N ALA A 217 -4.94 -0.12 -6.28
CA ALA A 217 -3.63 0.20 -5.73
C ALA A 217 -3.03 -0.98 -4.97
N ILE A 218 -3.85 -1.78 -4.28
CA ILE A 218 -3.41 -3.01 -3.61
C ILE A 218 -2.99 -4.05 -4.64
N THR A 219 -3.88 -4.42 -5.57
CA THR A 219 -3.62 -5.46 -6.58
C THR A 219 -2.43 -5.13 -7.49
N GLY A 220 -2.18 -3.85 -7.76
CA GLY A 220 -1.04 -3.40 -8.56
C GLY A 220 0.29 -3.32 -7.80
N LYS A 221 0.34 -3.65 -6.51
CA LYS A 221 1.54 -3.52 -5.66
C LYS A 221 1.85 -4.76 -4.82
N ILE A 222 1.05 -5.80 -4.94
CA ILE A 222 1.30 -7.11 -4.36
C ILE A 222 1.49 -8.14 -5.47
N GLU A 223 2.37 -9.08 -5.24
CA GLU A 223 2.47 -10.28 -6.05
C GLU A 223 1.85 -11.44 -5.27
N LEU A 224 1.12 -12.29 -5.98
CA LEU A 224 0.40 -13.39 -5.37
C LEU A 224 1.17 -14.71 -5.57
N VAL A 225 1.06 -15.61 -4.61
CA VAL A 225 1.41 -17.01 -4.82
C VAL A 225 0.31 -17.70 -5.63
N TYR A 226 0.59 -18.91 -6.14
CA TYR A 226 -0.34 -19.64 -7.00
C TYR A 226 -1.76 -19.78 -6.43
N GLU A 227 -1.88 -20.08 -5.13
CA GLU A 227 -3.15 -20.19 -4.43
C GLU A 227 -3.89 -18.83 -4.39
N GLY A 228 -3.15 -17.74 -4.26
CA GLY A 228 -3.71 -16.40 -4.30
C GLY A 228 -4.17 -15.97 -5.69
N GLU A 229 -3.49 -16.44 -6.74
CA GLU A 229 -3.93 -16.23 -8.13
C GLU A 229 -5.23 -16.98 -8.44
N GLN A 230 -5.40 -18.16 -7.86
CA GLN A 230 -6.65 -18.95 -8.00
C GLN A 230 -7.83 -18.30 -7.27
N GLU A 231 -7.61 -17.72 -6.08
CA GLU A 231 -8.63 -16.96 -5.34
C GLU A 231 -9.03 -15.68 -6.09
N GLY A 232 -8.10 -15.10 -6.81
CA GLY A 232 -8.25 -13.87 -7.58
C GLY A 232 -7.72 -12.62 -6.85
N PRO A 233 -6.97 -11.75 -7.56
CA PRO A 233 -6.34 -10.58 -6.96
C PRO A 233 -7.32 -9.63 -6.27
N TYR A 234 -8.52 -9.49 -6.82
CA TYR A 234 -9.58 -8.64 -6.26
C TYR A 234 -10.05 -9.17 -4.90
N GLU A 235 -10.33 -10.47 -4.80
CA GLU A 235 -10.79 -11.10 -3.56
C GLU A 235 -9.70 -11.08 -2.48
N VAL A 236 -8.44 -11.31 -2.86
CA VAL A 236 -7.32 -11.18 -1.92
C VAL A 236 -7.21 -9.75 -1.39
N ALA A 237 -7.31 -8.73 -2.25
CA ALA A 237 -7.26 -7.33 -1.83
C ALA A 237 -8.45 -6.95 -0.92
N LEU A 238 -9.65 -7.43 -1.23
CA LEU A 238 -10.84 -7.23 -0.41
C LEU A 238 -10.70 -7.91 0.97
N ASN A 239 -10.14 -9.12 0.99
CA ASN A 239 -9.86 -9.85 2.23
C ASN A 239 -8.80 -9.12 3.09
N LEU A 240 -7.76 -8.56 2.48
CA LEU A 240 -6.78 -7.74 3.19
C LEU A 240 -7.42 -6.51 3.84
N LEU A 241 -8.30 -5.80 3.12
CA LEU A 241 -9.04 -4.66 3.66
C LEU A 241 -9.96 -5.08 4.81
N ASN A 242 -10.69 -6.19 4.67
CA ASN A 242 -11.55 -6.71 5.74
C ASN A 242 -10.76 -7.16 6.98
N LYS A 243 -9.60 -7.80 6.80
CA LYS A 243 -8.68 -8.12 7.90
C LYS A 243 -8.18 -6.88 8.60
N SER A 244 -7.81 -5.84 7.84
CA SER A 244 -7.35 -4.56 8.39
C SER A 244 -8.41 -3.88 9.23
N ILE A 245 -9.67 -3.87 8.76
CA ILE A 245 -10.81 -3.39 9.53
C ILE A 245 -10.97 -4.20 10.81
N ARG A 246 -10.93 -5.53 10.72
CA ARG A 246 -11.05 -6.43 11.88
C ARG A 246 -9.95 -6.20 12.92
N THR A 247 -8.70 -6.09 12.48
CA THR A 247 -7.55 -5.87 13.37
C THR A 247 -7.64 -4.53 14.06
N LEU A 248 -7.98 -3.47 13.32
CA LEU A 248 -8.03 -2.13 13.87
C LEU A 248 -9.29 -1.90 14.75
N PHE A 249 -10.36 -2.64 14.51
CA PHE A 249 -11.64 -2.49 15.21
C PHE A 249 -11.50 -2.59 16.72
N VAL A 250 -10.71 -3.54 17.22
CA VAL A 250 -10.52 -3.77 18.66
C VAL A 250 -9.77 -2.64 19.37
N SER A 251 -9.13 -1.75 18.63
CA SER A 251 -8.48 -0.56 19.18
C SER A 251 -9.47 0.58 19.42
N TYR A 252 -10.64 0.53 18.79
CA TYR A 252 -11.68 1.56 18.88
C TYR A 252 -12.91 1.08 19.66
N PHE A 253 -13.29 -0.18 19.51
CA PHE A 253 -14.51 -0.75 20.08
C PHE A 253 -14.24 -2.11 20.74
N PRO A 254 -15.09 -2.56 21.69
CA PRO A 254 -14.96 -3.85 22.32
C PRO A 254 -14.93 -4.99 21.30
N ASN A 255 -14.07 -5.99 21.56
CA ASN A 255 -13.95 -7.15 20.68
C ASN A 255 -15.25 -7.99 20.72
N PRO A 256 -15.93 -8.15 19.56
CA PRO A 256 -17.17 -8.94 19.50
C PRO A 256 -16.98 -10.42 19.86
N ASP A 257 -15.81 -11.02 19.59
CA ASP A 257 -15.55 -12.43 19.88
C ASP A 257 -15.41 -12.71 21.38
N ASP A 258 -14.92 -11.78 22.17
CA ASP A 258 -14.84 -11.91 23.62
C ASP A 258 -16.21 -11.90 24.30
N LEU A 259 -17.17 -11.24 23.63
CA LEU A 259 -18.56 -11.20 24.08
C LEU A 259 -19.29 -12.52 23.79
N LYS A 260 -18.93 -13.24 22.72
CA LYS A 260 -19.47 -14.58 22.40
C LYS A 260 -18.98 -15.67 23.37
N LYS A 261 -17.77 -15.56 23.92
CA LYS A 261 -17.17 -16.53 24.82
C LYS A 261 -17.79 -16.57 26.22
N LYS A 262 -18.56 -15.57 26.62
CA LYS A 262 -19.27 -15.49 27.89
C LYS A 262 -20.62 -16.23 27.89
N LYS A 263 -20.78 -17.36 27.14
CA LYS A 263 -21.94 -18.24 27.26
C LYS A 263 -21.94 -18.92 28.66
N PRO A 264 -23.12 -19.09 29.30
CA PRO A 264 -23.19 -19.55 30.67
C PRO A 264 -22.65 -20.97 30.77
N VAL A 265 -21.69 -21.16 31.68
CA VAL A 265 -21.42 -22.48 32.28
C VAL A 265 -22.73 -22.94 32.90
N LYS A 266 -23.29 -24.06 32.43
CA LYS A 266 -24.43 -24.73 33.08
C LYS A 266 -24.10 -24.94 34.57
N LYS A 267 -24.63 -24.08 35.42
CA LYS A 267 -24.70 -24.35 36.86
C LYS A 267 -25.95 -25.16 37.13
N SER A 268 -25.73 -26.35 37.65
CA SER A 268 -26.74 -27.13 38.35
C SER A 268 -27.36 -26.31 39.47
N THR A 269 -28.69 -26.31 39.49
CA THR A 269 -29.63 -26.10 40.60
C THR A 269 -29.18 -25.24 41.81
N THR A 270 -29.71 -24.05 41.99
CA THR A 270 -30.63 -23.61 43.05
C THR A 270 -30.63 -22.06 43.16
N GLN A 271 -31.85 -21.49 43.15
CA GLN A 271 -32.27 -20.19 43.68
C GLN A 271 -31.85 -18.87 42.97
N THR A 272 -32.86 -18.32 42.28
CA THR A 272 -33.37 -16.92 42.28
C THR A 272 -32.37 -15.82 42.63
N THR A 273 -31.85 -15.21 41.58
CA THR A 273 -31.74 -13.74 41.37
C THR A 273 -31.46 -13.53 39.90
N GLU A 274 -32.37 -12.90 39.18
CA GLU A 274 -32.19 -12.47 37.81
C GLU A 274 -31.08 -11.41 37.75
N GLN A 275 -29.83 -11.86 37.67
CA GLN A 275 -28.76 -11.00 37.20
C GLN A 275 -28.91 -10.91 35.70
N LYS A 276 -29.50 -9.82 35.20
CA LYS A 276 -29.42 -9.40 33.78
C LYS A 276 -27.97 -9.50 33.33
N GLN A 277 -27.67 -10.50 32.50
CA GLN A 277 -26.37 -10.58 31.84
C GLN A 277 -26.15 -9.24 31.10
N PRO A 278 -24.94 -8.68 31.11
CA PRO A 278 -24.65 -7.49 30.34
C PRO A 278 -24.92 -7.81 28.86
N GLU A 279 -25.98 -7.23 28.30
CA GLU A 279 -26.27 -7.33 26.86
C GLU A 279 -25.03 -6.88 26.07
N SER A 280 -24.73 -7.56 24.96
CA SER A 280 -23.66 -7.13 24.05
C SER A 280 -23.88 -5.67 23.70
N PRO A 281 -22.83 -4.83 23.70
CA PRO A 281 -22.98 -3.42 23.29
C PRO A 281 -23.51 -3.27 21.86
N TYR A 282 -23.45 -4.33 21.06
CA TYR A 282 -23.94 -4.38 19.68
C TYR A 282 -25.37 -4.95 19.56
N ALA A 283 -26.00 -5.34 20.66
CA ALA A 283 -27.28 -6.05 20.65
C ALA A 283 -28.41 -5.28 19.95
N LEU A 284 -28.45 -3.95 20.10
CA LEU A 284 -29.46 -3.13 19.44
C LEU A 284 -29.26 -3.12 17.92
N ILE A 285 -28.01 -3.03 17.48
CA ILE A 285 -27.65 -3.03 16.05
C ILE A 285 -28.01 -4.38 15.42
N THR A 286 -27.58 -5.49 16.03
CA THR A 286 -27.89 -6.83 15.49
C THR A 286 -29.39 -7.11 15.49
N LYS A 287 -30.12 -6.74 16.56
CA LYS A 287 -31.60 -6.85 16.61
C LYS A 287 -32.29 -6.05 15.50
N TRP A 288 -31.75 -4.87 15.16
CA TRP A 288 -32.29 -4.06 14.08
C TRP A 288 -32.19 -4.78 12.72
N PHE A 289 -31.05 -5.42 12.43
CA PHE A 289 -30.89 -6.23 11.22
C PHE A 289 -31.71 -7.54 11.30
N ASP A 290 -31.74 -8.23 12.45
CA ASP A 290 -32.52 -9.45 12.67
C ASP A 290 -34.03 -9.25 12.51
N ALA A 291 -34.52 -8.01 12.64
CA ALA A 291 -35.91 -7.61 12.35
C ALA A 291 -36.22 -7.50 10.83
N GLY A 292 -35.26 -7.87 9.97
CA GLY A 292 -35.42 -7.84 8.51
C GLY A 292 -35.07 -6.50 7.87
N ASN A 293 -34.50 -5.57 8.63
CA ASN A 293 -34.03 -4.31 8.07
C ASN A 293 -32.71 -4.52 7.31
N HIS A 294 -32.47 -3.66 6.33
CA HIS A 294 -31.21 -3.60 5.58
C HIS A 294 -30.75 -2.15 5.44
N LEU A 295 -29.46 -1.97 5.23
CA LEU A 295 -28.87 -0.67 4.96
C LEU A 295 -28.03 -0.75 3.68
N ASP A 296 -28.36 0.10 2.72
CA ASP A 296 -27.61 0.28 1.47
C ASP A 296 -26.84 1.58 1.51
N LEU A 297 -25.53 1.50 1.31
CA LEU A 297 -24.65 2.64 1.14
C LEU A 297 -24.11 2.63 -0.29
N LEU A 298 -24.56 3.56 -1.13
CA LEU A 298 -24.00 3.73 -2.46
C LEU A 298 -22.56 4.26 -2.37
N LEU A 299 -21.68 3.79 -3.22
CA LEU A 299 -20.29 4.25 -3.22
C LEU A 299 -20.17 5.74 -3.56
N ASP A 300 -21.06 6.23 -4.40
CA ASP A 300 -21.15 7.64 -4.79
C ASP A 300 -22.22 8.45 -4.02
N MET A 301 -22.71 7.93 -2.89
CA MET A 301 -23.73 8.61 -2.07
C MET A 301 -23.17 9.93 -1.51
N LYS A 302 -24.03 10.96 -1.53
CA LYS A 302 -23.76 12.26 -0.92
C LYS A 302 -23.52 12.14 0.59
N ASP A 303 -22.62 12.96 1.15
CA ASP A 303 -22.27 12.89 2.59
C ASP A 303 -23.49 13.03 3.49
N GLU A 304 -24.36 13.99 3.23
CA GLU A 304 -25.61 14.20 4.01
C GLU A 304 -26.53 12.98 3.99
N ASP A 305 -26.73 12.37 2.82
CA ASP A 305 -27.60 11.20 2.65
C ASP A 305 -27.02 9.98 3.37
N LYS A 306 -25.69 9.84 3.33
CA LYS A 306 -24.97 8.77 4.04
C LYS A 306 -25.13 8.92 5.55
N VAL A 307 -24.98 10.12 6.08
CA VAL A 307 -25.21 10.41 7.49
C VAL A 307 -26.64 10.04 7.88
N ILE A 308 -27.64 10.49 7.11
CA ILE A 308 -29.06 10.17 7.36
C ILE A 308 -29.30 8.66 7.35
N ALA A 309 -28.69 7.93 6.40
CA ALA A 309 -28.83 6.48 6.29
C ALA A 309 -28.25 5.76 7.52
N LEU A 310 -27.09 6.18 8.00
CA LEU A 310 -26.44 5.60 9.18
C LEU A 310 -27.23 5.83 10.47
N TYR A 311 -27.85 7.00 10.61
CA TYR A 311 -28.69 7.32 11.78
C TYR A 311 -29.97 6.49 11.87
N LYS A 312 -30.42 5.83 10.77
CA LYS A 312 -31.59 4.94 10.78
C LYS A 312 -31.34 3.63 11.54
N VAL A 313 -30.08 3.25 11.74
CA VAL A 313 -29.72 1.99 12.38
C VAL A 313 -29.75 2.16 13.90
N ASP A 314 -30.70 1.49 14.56
CA ASP A 314 -30.87 1.59 15.99
C ASP A 314 -29.64 1.16 16.78
N GLY A 315 -29.26 1.94 17.77
CA GLY A 315 -28.10 1.70 18.63
C GLY A 315 -26.75 2.09 18.04
N LEU A 316 -26.66 2.39 16.73
CA LEU A 316 -25.39 2.67 16.06
C LEU A 316 -24.75 3.98 16.56
N PHE A 317 -25.52 5.06 16.61
CA PHE A 317 -25.06 6.34 17.18
C PHE A 317 -24.77 6.21 18.68
N GLY A 318 -25.60 5.44 19.41
CA GLY A 318 -25.46 5.25 20.85
C GLY A 318 -24.12 4.61 21.23
N ILE A 319 -23.67 3.60 20.46
CA ILE A 319 -22.37 2.97 20.71
C ILE A 319 -21.22 3.93 20.42
N VAL A 320 -21.29 4.69 19.33
CA VAL A 320 -20.25 5.68 19.00
C VAL A 320 -20.14 6.74 20.11
N LYS A 321 -21.25 7.32 20.55
CA LYS A 321 -21.26 8.32 21.63
C LYS A 321 -20.76 7.77 22.97
N LYS A 322 -20.98 6.51 23.24
CA LYS A 322 -20.49 5.84 24.46
C LYS A 322 -18.96 5.78 24.49
N TYR A 323 -18.30 5.43 23.39
CA TYR A 323 -16.84 5.25 23.33
C TYR A 323 -16.11 6.50 22.85
N PHE A 324 -16.78 7.38 22.08
CA PHE A 324 -16.25 8.62 21.54
C PHE A 324 -17.18 9.80 21.84
N PRO A 325 -17.37 10.19 23.11
CA PRO A 325 -18.32 11.23 23.47
C PRO A 325 -17.98 12.61 22.90
N GLN A 326 -16.70 12.84 22.58
CA GLN A 326 -16.19 14.10 22.04
C GLN A 326 -16.20 14.16 20.50
N ALA A 327 -16.56 13.06 19.81
CA ALA A 327 -16.62 13.05 18.36
C ALA A 327 -17.67 14.06 17.85
N ASP A 328 -17.25 14.89 16.92
CA ASP A 328 -18.18 15.75 16.17
C ASP A 328 -19.10 14.91 15.26
N GLU A 329 -20.03 15.56 14.58
CA GLU A 329 -21.01 14.85 13.75
C GLU A 329 -20.38 14.07 12.60
N LYS A 330 -19.36 14.63 11.93
CA LYS A 330 -18.66 13.97 10.82
C LYS A 330 -17.86 12.76 11.30
N GLN A 331 -17.10 12.94 12.36
CA GLN A 331 -16.33 11.86 12.99
C GLN A 331 -17.25 10.76 13.51
N ALA A 332 -18.38 11.14 14.14
CA ALA A 332 -19.35 10.18 14.63
C ALA A 332 -19.94 9.34 13.48
N ALA A 333 -20.31 9.98 12.37
CA ALA A 333 -20.84 9.29 11.21
C ALA A 333 -19.81 8.32 10.57
N LEU A 334 -18.54 8.72 10.45
CA LEU A 334 -17.46 7.84 9.99
C LEU A 334 -17.28 6.64 10.93
N LEU A 335 -17.30 6.88 12.25
CA LEU A 335 -17.21 5.80 13.25
C LEU A 335 -18.44 4.89 13.21
N MET A 336 -19.64 5.40 12.91
CA MET A 336 -20.82 4.56 12.68
C MET A 336 -20.64 3.63 11.48
N GLU A 337 -20.15 4.14 10.36
CA GLU A 337 -19.81 3.32 9.19
C GLU A 337 -18.74 2.28 9.54
N PHE A 338 -17.70 2.67 10.28
CA PHE A 338 -16.66 1.76 10.75
C PHE A 338 -17.21 0.64 11.63
N VAL A 339 -18.15 0.94 12.53
CA VAL A 339 -18.83 -0.08 13.36
C VAL A 339 -19.52 -1.12 12.48
N LEU A 340 -20.26 -0.72 11.46
CA LEU A 340 -20.95 -1.66 10.55
C LEU A 340 -19.96 -2.56 9.82
N HIS A 341 -18.90 -1.98 9.26
CA HIS A 341 -17.84 -2.75 8.61
C HIS A 341 -17.12 -3.70 9.57
N GLY A 342 -16.87 -3.25 10.81
CA GLY A 342 -16.29 -4.08 11.85
C GLY A 342 -17.20 -5.25 12.23
N LEU A 343 -18.50 -5.01 12.49
CA LEU A 343 -19.45 -6.07 12.80
C LEU A 343 -19.56 -7.09 11.66
N ALA A 344 -19.50 -6.65 10.41
CA ALA A 344 -19.44 -7.54 9.26
C ALA A 344 -18.14 -8.36 9.23
N ALA A 345 -16.99 -7.75 9.51
CA ALA A 345 -15.71 -8.45 9.58
C ALA A 345 -15.63 -9.50 10.71
N TYR A 346 -16.46 -9.33 11.76
CA TYR A 346 -16.66 -10.31 12.84
C TYR A 346 -17.85 -11.25 12.62
N SER A 347 -18.46 -11.22 11.44
CA SER A 347 -19.61 -12.06 11.09
C SER A 347 -20.78 -11.94 12.10
N LEU A 348 -21.09 -10.72 12.51
CA LEU A 348 -22.30 -10.41 13.27
C LEU A 348 -23.44 -9.91 12.37
N ILE A 349 -23.09 -9.32 11.25
CA ILE A 349 -23.98 -8.92 10.17
C ILE A 349 -23.34 -9.33 8.83
N SER A 350 -24.14 -9.45 7.79
CA SER A 350 -23.67 -9.69 6.43
C SER A 350 -23.34 -8.37 5.74
N LYS A 351 -22.26 -8.37 4.95
CA LYS A 351 -21.90 -7.26 4.06
C LYS A 351 -21.68 -7.81 2.66
N LYS A 352 -22.34 -7.24 1.67
CA LYS A 352 -22.12 -7.58 0.25
C LYS A 352 -21.90 -6.29 -0.54
N MET A 353 -21.01 -6.36 -1.54
CA MET A 353 -20.81 -5.30 -2.52
C MET A 353 -21.50 -5.74 -3.82
N ILE A 354 -22.51 -5.01 -4.26
CA ILE A 354 -23.32 -5.35 -5.42
C ILE A 354 -23.61 -4.05 -6.17
N ASP A 355 -23.29 -4.01 -7.45
CA ASP A 355 -23.63 -2.91 -8.37
C ASP A 355 -23.33 -1.50 -7.84
N GLY A 356 -22.15 -1.29 -7.28
CA GLY A 356 -21.72 0.02 -6.78
C GLY A 356 -22.35 0.44 -5.45
N LYS A 357 -22.94 -0.50 -4.71
CA LYS A 357 -23.42 -0.29 -3.33
C LYS A 357 -22.88 -1.31 -2.36
N ILE A 358 -22.78 -0.93 -1.10
CA ILE A 358 -22.49 -1.82 0.02
C ILE A 358 -23.81 -2.07 0.74
N GLU A 359 -24.25 -3.31 0.76
CA GLU A 359 -25.46 -3.75 1.43
C GLU A 359 -25.10 -4.44 2.74
N PHE A 360 -25.71 -3.99 3.85
CA PHE A 360 -25.65 -4.63 5.15
C PHE A 360 -26.99 -5.27 5.48
N LYS A 361 -26.98 -6.55 5.86
CA LYS A 361 -28.15 -7.37 6.23
C LYS A 361 -27.87 -8.26 7.42
N ASP A 362 -28.92 -8.95 7.90
CA ASP A 362 -28.77 -10.06 8.83
C ASP A 362 -27.98 -11.24 8.19
N LEU A 363 -27.35 -12.04 9.01
CA LEU A 363 -26.57 -13.21 8.54
C LEU A 363 -27.47 -14.34 7.99
N MET A 364 -28.61 -14.59 8.62
CA MET A 364 -29.50 -15.70 8.24
C MET A 364 -30.21 -15.46 6.90
N GLY A 365 -30.72 -14.25 6.66
CA GLY A 365 -31.35 -13.90 5.39
C GLY A 365 -30.38 -13.93 4.21
N SER A 366 -29.10 -13.66 4.46
CA SER A 366 -28.06 -13.73 3.40
C SER A 366 -27.69 -15.17 3.03
N MET A 367 -27.76 -16.13 3.97
CA MET A 367 -27.48 -17.55 3.69
C MET A 367 -28.64 -18.23 2.93
N MET A 368 -29.87 -17.83 3.17
CA MET A 368 -31.04 -18.37 2.43
C MET A 368 -31.07 -17.96 0.97
N ASN A 369 -30.62 -16.75 0.62
CA ASN A 369 -30.54 -16.29 -0.77
C ASN A 369 -29.41 -16.94 -1.58
N LEU A 370 -28.37 -17.48 -0.96
CA LEU A 370 -27.35 -18.27 -1.66
C LEU A 370 -27.84 -19.65 -2.09
N GLY A 371 -28.86 -20.20 -1.41
CA GLY A 371 -29.47 -21.50 -1.76
C GLY A 371 -30.43 -21.41 -2.95
N THR A 372 -30.87 -20.23 -3.35
CA THR A 372 -31.80 -20.04 -4.47
C THR A 372 -31.14 -19.59 -5.77
N MET A 373 -29.87 -19.20 -5.76
CA MET A 373 -29.13 -18.82 -6.98
C MET A 373 -28.35 -19.95 -7.66
N ASN A 374 -28.38 -21.19 -7.14
CA ASN A 374 -27.63 -22.31 -7.73
C ASN A 374 -28.47 -23.19 -8.68
N PHE A 375 -29.55 -22.70 -9.26
CA PHE A 375 -30.30 -23.42 -10.31
C PHE A 375 -30.73 -22.46 -11.43
N GLU A 376 -29.78 -21.92 -12.15
CA GLU A 376 -29.91 -21.62 -13.58
C GLU A 376 -28.64 -22.14 -14.25
N GLU A 377 -28.71 -23.39 -14.71
CA GLU A 377 -27.80 -23.95 -15.71
C GLU A 377 -27.98 -23.10 -16.98
N ASP A 378 -27.01 -22.26 -17.30
CA ASP A 378 -26.91 -21.66 -18.62
C ASP A 378 -26.62 -22.73 -19.65
N ASP A 379 -27.68 -23.10 -20.39
CA ASP A 379 -27.69 -23.94 -21.58
C ASP A 379 -26.98 -23.17 -22.72
N TYR A 380 -25.66 -23.30 -22.82
CA TYR A 380 -24.89 -22.91 -24.01
C TYR A 380 -24.66 -24.10 -24.92
N SER A 381 -25.75 -24.59 -25.56
CA SER A 381 -25.66 -25.28 -26.82
C SER A 381 -26.21 -24.35 -27.91
N ASP A 382 -25.30 -23.72 -28.64
CA ASP A 382 -25.43 -23.38 -30.07
C ASP A 382 -24.45 -22.27 -30.43
N TYR A 383 -23.29 -22.66 -30.94
CA TYR A 383 -22.63 -22.05 -32.12
C TYR A 383 -21.47 -22.97 -32.52
N GLN A 384 -21.77 -23.79 -33.55
CA GLN A 384 -20.78 -24.41 -34.41
C GLN A 384 -20.09 -23.37 -35.29
#